data_2d17e76998d2f7cd0c958b7850e906b7
#
_entry.id   2d17e76998d2f7cd0c958b7850e906b7
#
_cell.length_a   1.000
_cell.length_b   1.000
_cell.length_c   1.000
_cell.angle_alpha   90.00
_cell.angle_beta   90.00
_cell.angle_gamma   90.00
#
_symmetry.space_group_name_H-M   'P 1'
#
loop_
_entity.id
_entity.type
_entity.pdbx_description
1 polymer ?
#
loop_
_entity_poly.entity_id
_entity_poly.type
_entity_poly.pdbx_seq_one_letter_code
_entity_poly.pdbx_strand_id
1 'polypeptide(L)'
;EPALHPHTPLAGAIHLPQDEVGNCRQFAVILRDAAEQLGARFVFNTAVSAVDTAQTATLYIAGETAPQRFDAIVLCAGVQSAALLRPLGLRLPLRPVYGYSISAHIPEPVYAPRSGVMDERYKVAISRMGQRVRVAGSAEIGGLPGDINDAALRTLYKVLADWFPAAARLSSGVQVWKGARPMLPDGPP
;
A
#
# COMPACT_ATOMS: atom_id res chain seq x y z
N GLU A 1 3.87 3.99 -25.27
CA GLU A 1 2.72 4.56 -24.59
C GLU A 1 1.99 5.58 -25.49
N PRO A 2 0.99 5.15 -26.30
CA PRO A 2 0.33 6.05 -27.26
C PRO A 2 -0.47 7.18 -26.62
N ALA A 3 -0.94 6.98 -25.38
CA ALA A 3 -1.71 7.98 -24.63
C ALA A 3 -0.84 9.01 -23.91
N LEU A 4 0.49 8.88 -23.99
CA LEU A 4 1.39 9.82 -23.35
C LEU A 4 1.22 11.22 -23.95
N HIS A 5 1.15 12.22 -23.07
CA HIS A 5 1.00 13.60 -23.51
C HIS A 5 2.22 14.05 -24.36
N PRO A 6 2.02 14.63 -25.55
CA PRO A 6 3.10 14.92 -26.49
C PRO A 6 4.12 15.94 -25.96
N HIS A 7 3.75 16.75 -24.98
CA HIS A 7 4.62 17.74 -24.35
C HIS A 7 5.16 17.29 -22.98
N THR A 8 5.02 16.01 -22.64
CA THR A 8 5.62 15.47 -21.40
C THR A 8 7.15 15.68 -21.47
N PRO A 9 7.77 16.32 -20.46
CA PRO A 9 9.20 16.61 -20.49
C PRO A 9 10.00 15.33 -20.23
N LEU A 10 10.30 14.59 -21.30
CA LEU A 10 11.10 13.37 -21.27
C LEU A 10 12.52 13.66 -21.72
N ALA A 11 13.51 13.39 -20.86
CA ALA A 11 14.93 13.33 -21.26
C ALA A 11 15.28 11.94 -21.84
N GLY A 12 14.54 10.91 -21.45
CA GLY A 12 14.72 9.53 -21.91
C GLY A 12 13.77 8.58 -21.15
N ALA A 13 13.74 7.31 -21.56
CA ALA A 13 12.99 6.28 -20.89
C ALA A 13 13.76 4.96 -20.87
N ILE A 14 13.60 4.19 -19.80
CA ILE A 14 14.09 2.82 -19.71
C ILE A 14 12.86 1.92 -19.80
N HIS A 15 12.90 0.97 -20.73
CA HIS A 15 11.86 -0.04 -20.87
C HIS A 15 12.33 -1.36 -20.25
N LEU A 16 11.55 -1.89 -19.33
CA LEU A 16 11.77 -3.17 -18.66
C LEU A 16 10.70 -4.16 -19.16
N PRO A 17 10.99 -4.90 -20.24
CA PRO A 17 9.97 -5.69 -20.95
C PRO A 17 9.47 -6.91 -20.17
N GLN A 18 10.17 -7.33 -19.12
CA GLN A 18 9.80 -8.46 -18.25
C GLN A 18 9.08 -8.02 -16.98
N ASP A 19 9.01 -6.70 -16.70
CA ASP A 19 8.30 -6.19 -15.54
C ASP A 19 6.79 -6.14 -15.82
N GLU A 20 6.02 -6.46 -14.80
CA GLU A 20 4.55 -6.49 -14.85
C GLU A 20 3.94 -5.59 -13.79
N VAL A 21 2.65 -5.30 -13.96
CA VAL A 21 1.85 -4.53 -13.00
C VAL A 21 0.79 -5.45 -12.40
N GLY A 22 0.82 -5.59 -11.07
CA GLY A 22 -0.12 -6.40 -10.32
C GLY A 22 -1.08 -5.59 -9.46
N ASN A 23 -2.31 -6.08 -9.33
CA ASN A 23 -3.27 -5.56 -8.35
C ASN A 23 -3.06 -6.26 -7.01
N CYS A 24 -2.27 -5.65 -6.12
CA CYS A 24 -1.91 -6.22 -4.82
C CYS A 24 -3.13 -6.52 -3.93
N ARG A 25 -4.20 -5.72 -4.01
CA ARG A 25 -5.43 -5.98 -3.25
C ARG A 25 -6.15 -7.23 -3.75
N GLN A 26 -6.27 -7.37 -5.07
CA GLN A 26 -6.89 -8.56 -5.67
C GLN A 26 -6.07 -9.81 -5.38
N PHE A 27 -4.74 -9.71 -5.47
CA PHE A 27 -3.84 -10.80 -5.11
C PHE A 27 -4.05 -11.25 -3.66
N ALA A 28 -4.11 -10.31 -2.70
CA ALA A 28 -4.34 -10.64 -1.29
C ALA A 28 -5.70 -11.34 -1.06
N VAL A 29 -6.75 -10.94 -1.77
CA VAL A 29 -8.07 -11.60 -1.71
C VAL A 29 -8.00 -13.03 -2.23
N ILE A 30 -7.39 -13.23 -3.40
CA ILE A 30 -7.24 -14.57 -4.00
C ILE A 30 -6.40 -15.48 -3.09
N LEU A 31 -5.32 -14.94 -2.52
CA LEU A 31 -4.46 -15.71 -1.61
C LEU A 31 -5.20 -16.08 -0.32
N ARG A 32 -5.99 -15.17 0.24
CA ARG A 32 -6.84 -15.47 1.38
C ARG A 32 -7.81 -16.61 1.06
N ASP A 33 -8.54 -16.50 -0.04
CA ASP A 33 -9.55 -17.49 -0.44
C ASP A 33 -8.89 -18.89 -0.65
N ALA A 34 -7.70 -18.92 -1.24
CA ALA A 34 -6.92 -20.15 -1.38
C ALA A 34 -6.47 -20.72 -0.02
N ALA A 35 -6.04 -19.86 0.90
CA ALA A 35 -5.64 -20.28 2.24
C ALA A 35 -6.84 -20.81 3.05
N GLU A 36 -8.02 -20.22 2.94
CA GLU A 36 -9.26 -20.71 3.56
C GLU A 36 -9.63 -22.10 3.06
N GLN A 37 -9.47 -22.37 1.76
CA GLN A 37 -9.67 -23.72 1.20
C GLN A 37 -8.70 -24.77 1.74
N LEU A 38 -7.53 -24.34 2.20
CA LEU A 38 -6.52 -25.18 2.87
C LEU A 38 -6.71 -25.24 4.39
N GLY A 39 -7.79 -24.69 4.93
CA GLY A 39 -8.14 -24.75 6.35
C GLY A 39 -7.67 -23.57 7.19
N ALA A 40 -7.08 -22.52 6.60
CA ALA A 40 -6.74 -21.31 7.34
C ALA A 40 -8.02 -20.57 7.77
N ARG A 41 -8.03 -20.07 9.01
CA ARG A 41 -9.13 -19.27 9.53
C ARG A 41 -8.71 -17.81 9.69
N PHE A 42 -9.46 -16.91 9.06
CA PHE A 42 -9.26 -15.47 9.18
C PHE A 42 -10.27 -14.87 10.16
N VAL A 43 -9.78 -14.08 11.11
CA VAL A 43 -10.61 -13.38 12.09
C VAL A 43 -10.39 -11.89 11.92
N PHE A 44 -11.27 -11.25 11.17
CA PHE A 44 -11.22 -9.80 10.89
C PHE A 44 -11.88 -8.99 12.02
N ASN A 45 -11.64 -7.68 12.01
CA ASN A 45 -12.17 -6.74 13.02
C ASN A 45 -11.83 -7.13 14.47
N THR A 46 -10.71 -7.82 14.65
CA THR A 46 -10.26 -8.35 15.94
C THR A 46 -8.87 -7.76 16.22
N ALA A 47 -8.77 -6.98 17.28
CA ALA A 47 -7.52 -6.35 17.68
C ALA A 47 -6.77 -7.24 18.69
N VAL A 48 -5.52 -7.58 18.37
CA VAL A 48 -4.60 -8.20 19.32
C VAL A 48 -4.03 -7.12 20.23
N SER A 49 -4.24 -7.23 21.52
CA SER A 49 -3.77 -6.26 22.52
C SER A 49 -2.40 -6.60 23.11
N ALA A 50 -2.07 -7.88 23.19
CA ALA A 50 -0.78 -8.34 23.68
C ALA A 50 -0.42 -9.73 23.15
N VAL A 51 0.85 -10.05 23.22
CA VAL A 51 1.44 -11.35 22.93
C VAL A 51 2.27 -11.76 24.12
N ASP A 52 2.22 -13.03 24.53
CA ASP A 52 3.08 -13.63 25.53
C ASP A 52 3.69 -14.92 24.98
N THR A 53 4.97 -15.12 25.25
CA THR A 53 5.73 -16.30 24.81
C THR A 53 6.51 -16.96 25.96
N ALA A 54 6.27 -16.57 27.21
CA ALA A 54 7.04 -17.03 28.35
C ALA A 54 6.89 -18.55 28.60
N GLN A 55 5.71 -19.11 28.40
CA GLN A 55 5.44 -20.55 28.56
C GLN A 55 4.83 -21.15 27.28
N THR A 56 3.79 -20.54 26.80
CA THR A 56 3.04 -20.98 25.61
C THR A 56 2.74 -19.76 24.76
N ALA A 57 2.84 -19.88 23.45
CA ALA A 57 2.50 -18.79 22.52
C ALA A 57 1.03 -18.38 22.72
N THR A 58 0.80 -17.22 23.31
CA THR A 58 -0.50 -16.77 23.78
C THR A 58 -0.84 -15.39 23.20
N LEU A 59 -2.06 -15.27 22.68
CA LEU A 59 -2.61 -13.99 22.22
C LEU A 59 -3.69 -13.48 23.18
N TYR A 60 -3.67 -12.19 23.42
CA TYR A 60 -4.72 -11.47 24.12
C TYR A 60 -5.49 -10.62 23.12
N ILE A 61 -6.79 -10.84 23.04
CA ILE A 61 -7.70 -10.12 22.15
C ILE A 61 -8.36 -8.98 22.93
N ALA A 62 -8.39 -7.80 22.34
CA ALA A 62 -9.05 -6.66 22.98
C ALA A 62 -10.55 -6.92 23.16
N GLY A 63 -11.03 -6.77 24.39
CA GLY A 63 -12.43 -7.04 24.76
C GLY A 63 -12.75 -8.49 25.07
N GLU A 64 -11.82 -9.43 24.95
CA GLU A 64 -11.97 -10.80 25.41
C GLU A 64 -11.30 -11.00 26.78
N THR A 65 -11.91 -11.84 27.64
CA THR A 65 -11.36 -12.16 28.96
C THR A 65 -10.44 -13.36 28.94
N ALA A 66 -10.63 -14.28 27.98
CA ALA A 66 -9.85 -15.50 27.88
C ALA A 66 -8.76 -15.36 26.80
N PRO A 67 -7.49 -15.61 27.15
CA PRO A 67 -6.42 -15.63 26.16
C PRO A 67 -6.51 -16.85 25.26
N GLN A 68 -6.03 -16.71 24.02
CA GLN A 68 -5.97 -17.77 23.02
C GLN A 68 -4.55 -18.34 22.96
N ARG A 69 -4.40 -19.67 23.01
CA ARG A 69 -3.11 -20.37 22.98
C ARG A 69 -2.88 -21.02 21.63
N PHE A 70 -1.63 -20.98 21.17
CA PHE A 70 -1.18 -21.54 19.91
C PHE A 70 0.17 -22.25 20.09
N ASP A 71 0.54 -23.09 19.14
CA ASP A 71 1.86 -23.73 19.10
C ASP A 71 2.96 -22.71 18.77
N ALA A 72 2.65 -21.75 17.92
CA ALA A 72 3.56 -20.67 17.52
C ALA A 72 2.79 -19.40 17.09
N ILE A 73 3.44 -18.25 17.16
CA ILE A 73 2.90 -16.97 16.69
C ILE A 73 3.87 -16.38 15.67
N VAL A 74 3.37 -16.02 14.50
CA VAL A 74 4.09 -15.22 13.51
C VAL A 74 3.51 -13.81 13.52
N LEU A 75 4.34 -12.82 13.90
CA LEU A 75 3.90 -11.44 14.03
C LEU A 75 4.14 -10.67 12.73
N CYS A 76 3.07 -10.38 11.99
CA CYS A 76 3.06 -9.63 10.73
C CYS A 76 2.20 -8.37 10.83
N ALA A 77 2.28 -7.64 11.96
CA ALA A 77 1.41 -6.48 12.24
C ALA A 77 1.94 -5.14 11.68
N GLY A 78 2.91 -5.17 10.76
CA GLY A 78 3.50 -3.97 10.16
C GLY A 78 4.05 -3.01 11.23
N VAL A 79 3.70 -1.74 11.16
CA VAL A 79 4.17 -0.71 12.12
C VAL A 79 3.78 -1.03 13.57
N GLN A 80 2.65 -1.72 13.78
CA GLN A 80 2.17 -2.07 15.13
C GLN A 80 3.00 -3.19 15.78
N SER A 81 3.80 -3.92 15.02
CA SER A 81 4.67 -4.98 15.55
C SER A 81 5.59 -4.46 16.66
N ALA A 82 6.11 -3.23 16.52
CA ALA A 82 7.00 -2.64 17.55
C ALA A 82 6.30 -2.47 18.90
N ALA A 83 5.03 -2.11 18.91
CA ALA A 83 4.24 -1.96 20.14
C ALA A 83 3.97 -3.31 20.81
N LEU A 84 3.62 -4.34 20.03
CA LEU A 84 3.36 -5.69 20.52
C LEU A 84 4.61 -6.40 21.04
N LEU A 85 5.78 -6.10 20.48
CA LEU A 85 7.05 -6.72 20.90
C LEU A 85 7.73 -6.03 22.09
N ARG A 86 7.41 -4.75 22.32
CA ARG A 86 8.03 -3.97 23.40
C ARG A 86 7.87 -4.58 24.80
N PRO A 87 6.70 -5.10 25.21
CA PRO A 87 6.55 -5.77 26.49
C PRO A 87 7.38 -7.05 26.63
N LEU A 88 7.74 -7.69 25.53
CA LEU A 88 8.60 -8.87 25.47
C LEU A 88 10.13 -8.51 25.53
N GLY A 89 10.47 -7.24 25.77
CA GLY A 89 11.85 -6.76 25.82
C GLY A 89 12.47 -6.47 24.46
N LEU A 90 11.75 -6.69 23.34
CA LEU A 90 12.24 -6.44 22.00
C LEU A 90 11.90 -5.00 21.57
N ARG A 91 12.92 -4.24 21.20
CA ARG A 91 12.78 -2.85 20.76
C ARG A 91 13.13 -2.73 19.29
N LEU A 92 12.12 -2.72 18.45
CA LEU A 92 12.28 -2.49 17.01
C LEU A 92 12.17 -0.99 16.72
N PRO A 93 13.14 -0.38 16.02
CA PRO A 93 13.12 1.04 15.65
C PRO A 93 12.20 1.30 14.43
N LEU A 94 11.11 0.56 14.29
CA LEU A 94 10.14 0.73 13.23
C LEU A 94 9.46 2.10 13.29
N ARG A 95 9.38 2.75 12.13
CA ARG A 95 8.68 4.03 11.95
C ARG A 95 7.73 3.93 10.76
N PRO A 96 6.56 4.57 10.83
CA PRO A 96 5.69 4.67 9.68
C PRO A 96 6.25 5.65 8.65
N VAL A 97 6.33 5.22 7.40
CA VAL A 97 6.53 6.10 6.24
C VAL A 97 5.28 6.01 5.39
N TYR A 98 4.53 7.11 5.33
CA TYR A 98 3.24 7.10 4.64
C TYR A 98 3.41 7.28 3.14
N GLY A 99 2.76 6.40 2.40
CA GLY A 99 2.57 6.52 0.96
C GLY A 99 1.13 6.86 0.62
N TYR A 100 0.95 7.47 -0.53
CA TYR A 100 -0.36 7.90 -1.03
C TYR A 100 -0.67 7.28 -2.37
N SER A 101 -1.93 7.04 -2.63
CA SER A 101 -2.38 6.76 -3.99
C SER A 101 -3.75 7.37 -4.25
N ILE A 102 -3.97 7.73 -5.49
CA ILE A 102 -5.29 8.04 -6.03
C ILE A 102 -5.68 6.96 -7.05
N SER A 103 -6.96 6.67 -7.13
CA SER A 103 -7.51 5.78 -8.15
C SER A 103 -8.78 6.40 -8.71
N ALA A 104 -8.84 6.55 -10.03
CA ALA A 104 -9.95 7.18 -10.73
C ALA A 104 -10.42 6.32 -11.91
N HIS A 105 -11.68 6.47 -12.29
CA HIS A 105 -12.26 5.77 -13.44
C HIS A 105 -11.64 6.28 -14.75
N ILE A 106 -11.33 5.36 -15.66
CA ILE A 106 -10.84 5.66 -17.01
C ILE A 106 -12.06 5.92 -17.89
N PRO A 107 -12.24 7.15 -18.43
CA PRO A 107 -13.37 7.44 -19.30
C PRO A 107 -13.29 6.67 -20.62
N GLU A 108 -12.12 6.64 -21.23
CA GLU A 108 -11.86 5.96 -22.50
C GLU A 108 -10.56 5.18 -22.43
N PRO A 109 -10.55 3.88 -22.70
CA PRO A 109 -9.37 3.01 -22.60
C PRO A 109 -8.16 3.48 -23.41
N VAL A 110 -8.38 4.19 -24.53
CA VAL A 110 -7.33 4.68 -25.43
C VAL A 110 -6.46 5.76 -24.78
N TYR A 111 -6.99 6.48 -23.79
CA TYR A 111 -6.26 7.54 -23.06
C TYR A 111 -5.51 7.05 -21.81
N ALA A 112 -5.67 5.78 -21.47
CA ALA A 112 -5.00 5.20 -20.32
C ALA A 112 -3.63 4.61 -20.68
N PRO A 113 -2.68 4.55 -19.72
CA PRO A 113 -1.43 3.86 -19.95
C PRO A 113 -1.68 2.38 -20.27
N ARG A 114 -0.84 1.80 -21.11
CA ARG A 114 -0.86 0.38 -21.48
C ARG A 114 0.05 -0.48 -20.61
N SER A 115 1.05 0.16 -19.99
CA SER A 115 2.01 -0.45 -19.07
C SER A 115 2.06 0.30 -17.75
N GLY A 116 2.84 -0.18 -16.79
CA GLY A 116 3.24 0.60 -15.64
C GLY A 116 4.26 1.65 -16.04
N VAL A 117 4.03 2.90 -15.64
CA VAL A 117 4.92 4.03 -15.91
C VAL A 117 5.40 4.61 -14.59
N MET A 118 6.73 4.79 -14.44
CA MET A 118 7.33 5.43 -13.29
C MET A 118 7.90 6.79 -13.68
N ASP A 119 7.41 7.84 -13.04
CA ASP A 119 8.07 9.14 -13.05
C ASP A 119 9.20 9.14 -12.03
N GLU A 120 10.44 9.08 -12.51
CA GLU A 120 11.62 9.01 -11.64
C GLU A 120 11.91 10.33 -10.92
N ARG A 121 11.45 11.47 -11.46
CA ARG A 121 11.61 12.78 -10.83
C ARG A 121 10.80 12.90 -9.54
N TYR A 122 9.55 12.46 -9.57
CA TYR A 122 8.62 12.56 -8.44
C TYR A 122 8.46 11.23 -7.69
N LYS A 123 9.09 10.15 -8.19
CA LYS A 123 8.91 8.78 -7.64
C LYS A 123 7.42 8.38 -7.57
N VAL A 124 6.72 8.63 -8.68
CA VAL A 124 5.28 8.37 -8.82
C VAL A 124 5.05 7.32 -9.89
N ALA A 125 4.38 6.26 -9.53
CA ALA A 125 3.95 5.20 -10.44
C ALA A 125 2.53 5.46 -10.95
N ILE A 126 2.33 5.34 -12.26
CA ILE A 126 1.02 5.37 -12.92
C ILE A 126 0.76 3.99 -13.51
N SER A 127 -0.38 3.40 -13.22
CA SER A 127 -0.73 2.07 -13.71
C SER A 127 -2.22 1.94 -13.97
N ARG A 128 -2.56 1.12 -14.97
CA ARG A 128 -3.94 0.77 -15.25
C ARG A 128 -4.33 -0.48 -14.46
N MET A 129 -5.43 -0.41 -13.72
CA MET A 129 -6.03 -1.49 -12.94
C MET A 129 -7.46 -1.74 -13.45
N GLY A 130 -7.58 -2.52 -14.51
CA GLY A 130 -8.87 -2.75 -15.18
C GLY A 130 -9.46 -1.45 -15.76
N GLN A 131 -10.58 -0.99 -15.21
CA GLN A 131 -11.27 0.24 -15.61
C GLN A 131 -10.84 1.48 -14.80
N ARG A 132 -9.78 1.38 -14.02
CA ARG A 132 -9.26 2.49 -13.22
C ARG A 132 -7.79 2.73 -13.50
N VAL A 133 -7.39 3.98 -13.50
CA VAL A 133 -5.99 4.36 -13.39
C VAL A 133 -5.66 4.58 -11.92
N ARG A 134 -4.52 4.05 -11.50
CA ARG A 134 -3.97 4.25 -10.17
C ARG A 134 -2.67 5.02 -10.28
N VAL A 135 -2.56 6.06 -9.48
CA VAL A 135 -1.34 6.86 -9.34
C VAL A 135 -0.88 6.76 -7.90
N ALA A 136 0.35 6.34 -7.67
CA ALA A 136 0.86 6.08 -6.34
C ALA A 136 2.28 6.59 -6.18
N GLY A 137 2.56 7.16 -5.01
CA GLY A 137 3.89 7.68 -4.71
C GLY A 137 3.98 8.25 -3.31
N SER A 138 4.94 9.12 -3.13
CA SER A 138 5.26 9.83 -1.89
C SER A 138 5.83 8.94 -0.78
N ALA A 139 6.63 9.59 0.05
CA ALA A 139 7.18 9.03 1.27
C ALA A 139 7.15 10.13 2.34
N GLU A 140 6.10 10.13 3.16
CA GLU A 140 5.93 11.10 4.25
C GLU A 140 6.44 10.51 5.55
N ILE A 141 7.41 11.17 6.16
CA ILE A 141 7.97 10.85 7.48
C ILE A 141 7.37 11.81 8.50
N GLY A 142 6.94 11.30 9.65
CA GLY A 142 6.40 12.12 10.75
C GLY A 142 4.91 12.50 10.62
N GLY A 143 4.21 12.03 9.60
CA GLY A 143 2.77 12.22 9.46
C GLY A 143 1.95 11.42 10.48
N LEU A 144 0.69 11.83 10.70
CA LEU A 144 -0.26 11.11 11.55
C LEU A 144 -1.16 10.19 10.72
N PRO A 145 -1.66 9.07 11.27
CA PRO A 145 -2.46 8.09 10.53
C PRO A 145 -3.73 8.67 9.88
N GLY A 146 -4.41 9.59 10.56
CA GLY A 146 -5.68 10.18 10.12
C GLY A 146 -5.54 11.38 9.18
N ASP A 147 -4.37 11.99 9.09
CA ASP A 147 -4.18 13.22 8.35
C ASP A 147 -3.81 12.93 6.90
N ILE A 148 -4.40 13.66 5.98
CA ILE A 148 -4.04 13.61 4.55
C ILE A 148 -3.09 14.77 4.23
N ASN A 149 -1.97 14.44 3.59
CA ASN A 149 -1.03 15.43 3.10
C ASN A 149 -1.44 15.91 1.70
N ASP A 150 -2.03 17.09 1.64
CA ASP A 150 -2.50 17.69 0.38
C ASP A 150 -1.36 17.94 -0.63
N ALA A 151 -0.15 18.21 -0.16
CA ALA A 151 0.99 18.41 -1.06
C ALA A 151 1.37 17.08 -1.76
N ALA A 152 1.31 15.96 -1.03
CA ALA A 152 1.50 14.65 -1.61
C ALA A 152 0.43 14.33 -2.65
N LEU A 153 -0.84 14.60 -2.35
CA LEU A 153 -1.93 14.39 -3.32
C LEU A 153 -1.78 15.29 -4.55
N ARG A 154 -1.48 16.58 -4.37
CA ARG A 154 -1.25 17.50 -5.50
C ARG A 154 -0.15 16.99 -6.43
N THR A 155 0.91 16.39 -5.88
CA THR A 155 1.97 15.77 -6.69
C THR A 155 1.44 14.63 -7.55
N LEU A 156 0.60 13.74 -7.00
CA LEU A 156 0.01 12.64 -7.75
C LEU A 156 -0.89 13.14 -8.90
N TYR A 157 -1.74 14.12 -8.62
CA TYR A 157 -2.60 14.74 -9.64
C TYR A 157 -1.79 15.45 -10.71
N LYS A 158 -0.74 16.18 -10.31
CA LYS A 158 0.15 16.86 -11.24
C LYS A 158 0.82 15.87 -12.20
N VAL A 159 1.42 14.82 -11.67
CA VAL A 159 2.11 13.81 -12.50
C VAL A 159 1.13 13.12 -13.45
N LEU A 160 -0.06 12.77 -12.99
CA LEU A 160 -1.08 12.20 -13.88
C LEU A 160 -1.45 13.17 -15.01
N ALA A 161 -1.65 14.45 -14.70
CA ALA A 161 -2.01 15.47 -15.70
C ALA A 161 -0.87 15.76 -16.67
N ASP A 162 0.37 15.75 -16.21
CA ASP A 162 1.56 15.96 -17.05
C ASP A 162 1.80 14.81 -18.04
N TRP A 163 1.44 13.58 -17.64
CA TRP A 163 1.74 12.39 -18.43
C TRP A 163 0.55 11.86 -19.21
N PHE A 164 -0.62 11.76 -18.57
CA PHE A 164 -1.85 11.19 -19.15
C PHE A 164 -3.07 12.03 -18.79
N PRO A 165 -3.21 13.25 -19.32
CA PRO A 165 -4.24 14.20 -18.90
C PRO A 165 -5.66 13.72 -19.11
N ALA A 166 -5.92 12.85 -20.09
CA ALA A 166 -7.22 12.30 -20.40
C ALA A 166 -7.49 10.92 -19.76
N ALA A 167 -6.53 10.35 -19.02
CA ALA A 167 -6.63 9.00 -18.50
C ALA A 167 -7.64 8.82 -17.37
N ALA A 168 -8.09 9.90 -16.74
CA ALA A 168 -8.90 9.82 -15.53
C ALA A 168 -10.05 10.79 -15.48
N ARG A 169 -11.21 10.33 -15.02
CA ARG A 169 -12.31 11.19 -14.60
C ARG A 169 -12.04 11.66 -13.16
N LEU A 170 -11.60 12.90 -13.01
CA LEU A 170 -11.26 13.46 -11.69
C LEU A 170 -12.40 14.23 -11.02
N SER A 171 -13.51 14.47 -11.75
CA SER A 171 -14.68 15.20 -11.23
C SER A 171 -15.53 14.38 -10.25
N SER A 172 -15.40 13.05 -10.26
CA SER A 172 -16.19 12.18 -9.37
C SER A 172 -15.56 10.81 -9.20
N GLY A 173 -15.84 10.15 -8.06
CA GLY A 173 -15.46 8.76 -7.81
C GLY A 173 -13.95 8.52 -7.67
N VAL A 174 -13.17 9.55 -7.38
CA VAL A 174 -11.75 9.41 -7.04
C VAL A 174 -11.63 8.79 -5.65
N GLN A 175 -10.87 7.72 -5.56
CA GLN A 175 -10.53 7.08 -4.31
C GLN A 175 -9.12 7.51 -3.89
N VAL A 176 -9.03 8.08 -2.71
CA VAL A 176 -7.74 8.44 -2.09
C VAL A 176 -7.41 7.38 -1.04
N TRP A 177 -6.16 6.97 -1.00
CA TRP A 177 -5.66 6.04 -0.01
C TRP A 177 -4.33 6.53 0.57
N LYS A 178 -4.19 6.34 1.87
CA LYS A 178 -2.95 6.55 2.63
C LYS A 178 -2.59 5.27 3.36
N GLY A 179 -1.33 4.86 3.34
CA GLY A 179 -0.87 3.67 4.04
C GLY A 179 0.50 3.84 4.65
N ALA A 180 0.68 3.24 5.84
CA ALA A 180 1.93 3.24 6.56
C ALA A 180 2.80 2.06 6.15
N ARG A 181 3.97 2.34 5.58
CA ARG A 181 5.02 1.33 5.38
C ARG A 181 5.81 1.18 6.67
N PRO A 182 6.02 -0.03 7.19
CA PRO A 182 6.96 -0.24 8.29
C PRO A 182 8.39 -0.08 7.76
N MET A 183 9.10 0.91 8.25
CA MET A 183 10.47 1.19 7.82
C MET A 183 11.43 1.12 8.99
N LEU A 184 12.58 0.48 8.78
CA LEU A 184 13.75 0.53 9.65
C LEU A 184 14.68 1.67 9.22
N PRO A 185 15.51 2.23 10.13
CA PRO A 185 16.44 3.32 9.81
C PRO A 185 17.49 2.96 8.75
N ASP A 186 17.82 1.69 8.63
CA ASP A 186 18.80 1.13 7.69
C ASP A 186 18.18 0.66 6.34
N GLY A 187 16.88 0.89 6.17
CA GLY A 187 16.18 0.68 4.90
C GLY A 187 15.34 -0.59 4.84
N PRO A 188 15.90 -1.78 4.58
CA PRO A 188 15.08 -2.99 4.46
C PRO A 188 14.43 -3.37 5.81
N PRO A 189 13.22 -3.94 5.76
CA PRO A 189 12.55 -4.44 6.94
C PRO A 189 13.19 -5.73 7.45
#